data_5f182f0d42ca7ba312637c3f2568c59b
#
_entry.id   5f182f0d42ca7ba312637c3f2568c59b
#
_cell.length_a   1.000
_cell.length_b   1.000
_cell.length_c   1.000
_cell.angle_alpha   90.00
_cell.angle_beta   90.00
_cell.angle_gamma   90.00
#
_symmetry.space_group_name_H-M   'P 1'
#
loop_
_entity.id
_entity.type
_entity.pdbx_description
1 polymer ?
#
loop_
_entity_poly.entity_id
_entity_poly.type
_entity_poly.pdbx_seq_one_letter_code
_entity_poly.pdbx_strand_id
1 'polypeptide(L)'
;MTLAYKCIRCGVEYDAFRAHACSADIPVSPEHDPFGRLPSDSGAKLDAGKNRLGLVLGDFSRALEQVGLVGTFGAAKYSDGGWVDVPEGVDRYTDAMLRHYMAEARGDAVDDQTKLLHAAHLAWNALARLDLMLRNG
;
A
#
# COMPACT_ATOMS: atom_id res chain seq x y z
N MET A 1 -8.69 10.69 23.74
CA MET A 1 -7.25 10.38 23.92
C MET A 1 -6.67 10.15 22.55
N THR A 2 -5.91 11.11 22.05
CA THR A 2 -5.24 10.98 20.74
C THR A 2 -4.00 10.13 20.95
N LEU A 3 -3.92 8.96 20.34
CA LEU A 3 -2.71 8.14 20.36
C LEU A 3 -1.67 8.80 19.45
N ALA A 4 -0.64 9.37 20.04
CA ALA A 4 0.51 9.90 19.31
C ALA A 4 1.50 8.77 19.04
N TYR A 5 1.89 8.64 17.78
CA TYR A 5 2.93 7.72 17.34
C TYR A 5 4.18 8.50 16.99
N LYS A 6 5.32 7.89 17.22
CA LYS A 6 6.61 8.48 16.85
C LYS A 6 7.16 7.76 15.63
N CYS A 7 7.45 8.53 14.57
CA CYS A 7 8.09 7.95 13.40
C CYS A 7 9.47 7.39 13.76
N ILE A 8 9.68 6.10 13.51
CA ILE A 8 10.95 5.41 13.80
C ILE A 8 12.10 5.92 12.91
N ARG A 9 11.79 6.63 11.81
CA ARG A 9 12.79 7.16 10.87
C ARG A 9 13.23 8.59 11.24
N CYS A 10 12.28 9.51 11.45
CA CYS A 10 12.58 10.93 11.65
C CYS A 10 12.29 11.43 13.07
N GLY A 11 11.67 10.61 13.91
CA GLY A 11 11.32 10.97 15.29
C GLY A 11 10.13 11.92 15.44
N VAL A 12 9.50 12.34 14.35
CA VAL A 12 8.32 13.20 14.38
C VAL A 12 7.14 12.46 14.99
N GLU A 13 6.45 13.11 15.93
CA GLU A 13 5.21 12.61 16.49
C GLU A 13 4.04 12.91 15.52
N TYR A 14 3.21 11.91 15.26
CA TYR A 14 2.04 12.02 14.40
C TYR A 14 0.83 11.29 15.00
N ASP A 15 -0.36 11.74 14.61
CA ASP A 15 -1.62 11.13 15.00
C ASP A 15 -1.86 9.83 14.19
N ALA A 16 -2.46 8.83 14.82
CA ALA A 16 -2.82 7.57 14.17
C ALA A 16 -3.70 7.74 12.92
N PHE A 17 -4.42 8.86 12.83
CA PHE A 17 -5.32 9.19 11.72
C PHE A 17 -4.68 10.12 10.67
N ARG A 18 -3.52 10.69 10.95
CA ARG A 18 -2.73 11.47 9.99
C ARG A 18 -1.47 10.69 9.63
N ALA A 19 -1.47 10.11 8.44
CA ALA A 19 -0.26 9.49 7.94
C ALA A 19 0.85 10.54 7.90
N HIS A 20 1.88 10.33 8.68
CA HIS A 20 3.12 11.05 8.51
C HIS A 20 3.80 10.47 7.26
N ALA A 21 3.61 11.12 6.13
CA ALA A 21 4.47 10.89 4.98
C ALA A 21 5.88 11.33 5.39
N CYS A 22 6.67 10.39 5.87
CA CYS A 22 8.04 10.67 6.23
C CYS A 22 8.81 11.03 4.96
N SER A 23 8.82 12.31 4.64
CA SER A 23 9.72 12.91 3.64
C SER A 23 11.14 13.09 4.20
N ALA A 24 11.35 12.73 5.50
CA ALA A 24 12.70 12.59 5.98
C ALA A 24 13.40 11.65 5.01
N ASP A 25 14.24 12.27 4.22
CA ASP A 25 15.12 11.61 3.28
C ASP A 25 15.55 10.31 3.94
N ILE A 26 15.18 9.20 3.36
CA ILE A 26 15.99 8.01 3.53
C ILE A 26 17.38 8.57 3.35
N PRO A 27 18.28 8.55 4.36
CA PRO A 27 19.61 9.07 4.14
C PRO A 27 20.12 8.33 2.91
N VAL A 28 19.94 9.00 1.78
CA VAL A 28 20.41 8.50 0.50
C VAL A 28 21.89 8.62 0.69
N SER A 29 22.52 7.52 1.03
CA SER A 29 23.96 7.42 0.88
C SER A 29 24.23 7.99 -0.50
N PRO A 30 25.29 8.82 -0.69
CA PRO A 30 25.52 9.49 -1.96
C PRO A 30 25.32 8.46 -3.07
N GLU A 31 24.51 8.80 -4.08
CA GLU A 31 24.12 7.88 -5.14
C GLU A 31 25.35 7.14 -5.63
N HIS A 32 25.37 5.84 -5.47
CA HIS A 32 26.48 4.99 -5.88
C HIS A 32 25.97 3.72 -6.55
N ASP A 33 26.79 3.16 -7.36
CA ASP A 33 26.56 1.84 -7.96
C ASP A 33 26.75 0.76 -6.89
N PRO A 34 25.80 -0.17 -6.69
CA PRO A 34 25.89 -1.21 -5.67
C PRO A 34 27.06 -2.18 -5.87
N PHE A 35 27.67 -2.18 -7.06
CA PHE A 35 28.88 -2.98 -7.40
C PHE A 35 30.16 -2.15 -7.39
N GLY A 36 30.11 -0.89 -6.94
CA GLY A 36 31.26 -0.02 -6.80
C GLY A 36 31.79 0.59 -8.11
N ARG A 37 31.01 0.55 -9.21
CA ARG A 37 31.40 1.18 -10.47
C ARG A 37 31.33 2.69 -10.37
N LEU A 38 32.25 3.37 -11.04
CA LEU A 38 32.20 4.83 -11.18
C LEU A 38 31.10 5.23 -12.16
N PRO A 39 30.52 6.44 -12.03
CA PRO A 39 29.46 6.91 -12.94
C PRO A 39 29.84 6.90 -14.42
N SER A 40 31.15 7.02 -14.70
CA SER A 40 31.72 6.99 -16.05
C SER A 40 31.92 5.59 -16.62
N ASP A 41 31.83 4.55 -15.80
CA ASP A 41 32.07 3.18 -16.22
C ASP A 41 30.92 2.63 -17.05
N SER A 42 31.23 1.85 -18.07
CA SER A 42 30.18 1.18 -18.85
C SER A 42 29.37 0.24 -17.97
N GLY A 43 28.04 0.38 -18.01
CA GLY A 43 27.11 -0.40 -17.21
C GLY A 43 26.97 0.05 -15.76
N ALA A 44 27.51 1.21 -15.38
CA ALA A 44 27.26 1.82 -14.07
C ALA A 44 25.80 2.23 -13.93
N LYS A 45 25.22 2.02 -12.75
CA LYS A 45 23.87 2.46 -12.39
C LYS A 45 23.80 2.86 -10.92
N LEU A 46 23.60 4.14 -10.68
CA LEU A 46 23.59 4.72 -9.33
C LEU A 46 22.22 4.50 -8.66
N ASP A 47 21.92 3.28 -8.29
CA ASP A 47 20.62 2.90 -7.71
C ASP A 47 20.71 2.22 -6.33
N ALA A 48 21.85 2.21 -5.72
CA ALA A 48 22.00 1.72 -4.36
C ALA A 48 21.07 2.48 -3.40
N GLY A 49 20.29 1.74 -2.62
CA GLY A 49 19.33 2.30 -1.66
C GLY A 49 18.02 2.82 -2.27
N LYS A 50 17.84 2.83 -3.60
CA LYS A 50 16.56 3.19 -4.22
C LYS A 50 15.49 2.12 -3.98
N ASN A 51 14.22 2.54 -4.03
CA ASN A 51 13.09 1.63 -3.83
C ASN A 51 13.06 0.53 -4.91
N ARG A 52 13.02 -0.71 -4.46
CA ARG A 52 13.02 -1.90 -5.31
C ARG A 52 11.60 -2.44 -5.46
N LEU A 53 10.75 -1.74 -6.23
CA LEU A 53 9.35 -2.14 -6.45
C LEU A 53 9.20 -3.56 -6.99
N GLY A 54 10.20 -4.08 -7.70
CA GLY A 54 10.22 -5.46 -8.18
C GLY A 54 10.07 -6.52 -7.08
N LEU A 55 10.51 -6.21 -5.85
CA LEU A 55 10.32 -7.09 -4.68
C LEU A 55 8.84 -7.24 -4.27
N VAL A 56 8.00 -6.27 -4.63
CA VAL A 56 6.57 -6.34 -4.39
C VAL A 56 5.84 -6.85 -5.63
N LEU A 57 6.07 -6.21 -6.77
CA LEU A 57 5.32 -6.51 -8.01
C LEU A 57 5.67 -7.91 -8.56
N GLY A 58 6.93 -8.31 -8.48
CA GLY A 58 7.40 -9.61 -8.95
C GLY A 58 7.04 -10.74 -7.99
N ASP A 59 7.42 -10.58 -6.72
CA ASP A 59 7.29 -11.63 -5.72
C ASP A 59 5.81 -11.92 -5.38
N PHE A 60 4.95 -10.89 -5.41
CA PHE A 60 3.51 -11.01 -5.12
C PHE A 60 2.63 -10.99 -6.36
N SER A 61 3.15 -11.30 -7.55
CA SER A 61 2.41 -11.19 -8.82
C SER A 61 1.06 -11.90 -8.79
N ARG A 62 0.98 -13.12 -8.27
CA ARG A 62 -0.28 -13.88 -8.13
C ARG A 62 -1.28 -13.22 -7.17
N ALA A 63 -0.80 -12.67 -6.06
CA ALA A 63 -1.64 -11.95 -5.11
C ALA A 63 -2.15 -10.64 -5.70
N LEU A 64 -1.28 -9.90 -6.39
CA LEU A 64 -1.65 -8.65 -7.05
C LEU A 64 -2.66 -8.86 -8.19
N GLU A 65 -2.60 -9.99 -8.90
CA GLU A 65 -3.62 -10.37 -9.88
C GLU A 65 -5.00 -10.52 -9.20
N GLN A 66 -5.09 -11.19 -8.04
CA GLN A 66 -6.33 -11.30 -7.28
C GLN A 66 -6.83 -9.95 -6.76
N VAL A 67 -5.94 -9.09 -6.29
CA VAL A 67 -6.26 -7.72 -5.89
C VAL A 67 -6.77 -6.91 -7.10
N GLY A 68 -6.18 -7.10 -8.27
CA GLY A 68 -6.64 -6.50 -9.53
C GLY A 68 -8.07 -6.89 -9.91
N LEU A 69 -8.46 -8.15 -9.68
CA LEU A 69 -9.85 -8.60 -9.90
C LEU A 69 -10.84 -7.87 -8.99
N VAL A 70 -10.48 -7.65 -7.71
CA VAL A 70 -11.32 -6.86 -6.79
C VAL A 70 -11.47 -5.42 -7.29
N GLY A 71 -10.38 -4.78 -7.71
CA GLY A 71 -10.41 -3.43 -8.28
C GLY A 71 -11.29 -3.35 -9.53
N THR A 72 -11.16 -4.33 -10.44
CA THR A 72 -11.98 -4.43 -11.66
C THR A 72 -13.47 -4.57 -11.35
N PHE A 73 -13.82 -5.42 -10.37
CA PHE A 73 -15.20 -5.56 -9.92
C PHE A 73 -15.73 -4.24 -9.33
N GLY A 74 -14.92 -3.55 -8.52
CA GLY A 74 -15.29 -2.26 -7.95
C GLY A 74 -15.51 -1.19 -9.01
N ALA A 75 -14.64 -1.09 -10.01
CA ALA A 75 -14.78 -0.17 -11.13
C ALA A 75 -16.06 -0.44 -11.95
N ALA A 76 -16.36 -1.70 -12.22
CA ALA A 76 -17.60 -2.09 -12.93
C ALA A 76 -18.87 -1.82 -12.13
N LYS A 77 -18.82 -1.97 -10.79
CA LYS A 77 -19.98 -1.76 -9.91
C LYS A 77 -20.27 -0.29 -9.64
N TYR A 78 -19.26 0.55 -9.57
CA TYR A 78 -19.37 1.97 -9.19
C TYR A 78 -18.90 2.89 -10.32
N SER A 79 -17.60 3.17 -10.35
CA SER A 79 -16.95 3.95 -11.39
C SER A 79 -15.45 3.68 -11.38
N ASP A 80 -14.85 3.84 -12.54
CA ASP A 80 -13.39 3.74 -12.66
C ASP A 80 -12.72 4.89 -11.87
N GLY A 81 -11.81 4.53 -10.97
CA GLY A 81 -11.11 5.51 -10.12
C GLY A 81 -11.94 6.15 -9.00
N GLY A 82 -13.27 5.93 -8.94
CA GLY A 82 -14.17 6.61 -7.98
C GLY A 82 -13.93 6.28 -6.49
N TRP A 83 -13.10 5.30 -6.20
CA TRP A 83 -12.74 4.93 -4.84
C TRP A 83 -12.02 6.05 -4.07
N VAL A 84 -11.34 6.98 -4.77
CA VAL A 84 -10.63 8.10 -4.15
C VAL A 84 -11.58 9.16 -3.57
N ASP A 85 -12.79 9.25 -4.11
CA ASP A 85 -13.78 10.26 -3.74
C ASP A 85 -14.76 9.79 -2.66
N VAL A 86 -14.53 8.59 -2.11
CA VAL A 86 -15.40 8.05 -1.05
C VAL A 86 -15.29 8.92 0.21
N PRO A 87 -16.38 9.56 0.67
CA PRO A 87 -16.34 10.33 1.90
C PRO A 87 -15.91 9.44 3.08
N GLU A 88 -15.05 9.96 3.95
CA GLU A 88 -14.47 9.20 5.08
C GLU A 88 -13.79 7.90 4.64
N GLY A 89 -13.16 7.94 3.46
CA GLY A 89 -12.64 6.77 2.77
C GLY A 89 -11.68 5.94 3.63
N VAL A 90 -10.80 6.58 4.41
CA VAL A 90 -9.85 5.88 5.30
C VAL A 90 -10.59 4.97 6.28
N ASP A 91 -11.63 5.49 6.95
CA ASP A 91 -12.39 4.74 7.95
C ASP A 91 -13.23 3.65 7.27
N ARG A 92 -13.92 3.99 6.20
CA ARG A 92 -14.78 3.06 5.47
C ARG A 92 -14.02 1.90 4.84
N TYR A 93 -12.80 2.14 4.33
CA TYR A 93 -11.93 1.06 3.84
C TYR A 93 -11.30 0.27 4.98
N THR A 94 -11.06 0.89 6.15
CA THR A 94 -10.66 0.16 7.36
C THR A 94 -11.77 -0.82 7.77
N ASP A 95 -13.00 -0.37 7.85
CA ASP A 95 -14.14 -1.23 8.20
C ASP A 95 -14.36 -2.35 7.19
N ALA A 96 -14.23 -2.05 5.90
CA ALA A 96 -14.34 -3.07 4.84
C ALA A 96 -13.23 -4.12 4.96
N MET A 97 -11.99 -3.69 5.16
CA MET A 97 -10.85 -4.55 5.40
C MET A 97 -11.09 -5.50 6.57
N LEU A 98 -11.56 -4.96 7.71
CA LEU A 98 -11.83 -5.75 8.91
C LEU A 98 -13.00 -6.72 8.73
N ARG A 99 -14.07 -6.35 8.00
CA ARG A 99 -15.16 -7.27 7.67
C ARG A 99 -14.68 -8.48 6.89
N HIS A 100 -13.84 -8.28 5.87
CA HIS A 100 -13.28 -9.39 5.10
C HIS A 100 -12.32 -10.25 5.93
N TYR A 101 -11.49 -9.64 6.77
CA TYR A 101 -10.66 -10.37 7.72
C TYR A 101 -11.49 -11.26 8.66
N MET A 102 -12.56 -10.72 9.23
CA MET A 102 -13.44 -11.45 10.16
C MET A 102 -14.22 -12.58 9.45
N ALA A 103 -14.59 -12.42 8.19
CA ALA A 103 -15.19 -13.48 7.40
C ALA A 103 -14.21 -14.63 7.20
N GLU A 104 -12.99 -14.32 6.76
CA GLU A 104 -11.92 -15.33 6.60
C GLU A 104 -11.60 -16.05 7.93
N ALA A 105 -11.51 -15.33 9.05
CA ALA A 105 -11.26 -15.89 10.37
C ALA A 105 -12.36 -16.86 10.84
N ARG A 106 -13.60 -16.72 10.34
CA ARG A 106 -14.70 -17.67 10.59
C ARG A 106 -14.68 -18.88 9.67
N GLY A 107 -13.78 -18.93 8.69
CA GLY A 107 -13.66 -20.00 7.71
C GLY A 107 -14.33 -19.71 6.36
N ASP A 108 -14.89 -18.53 6.15
CA ASP A 108 -15.44 -18.09 4.88
C ASP A 108 -14.29 -17.62 3.99
N ALA A 109 -13.79 -18.46 3.09
CA ALA A 109 -12.63 -18.11 2.26
C ALA A 109 -13.00 -17.15 1.11
N VAL A 110 -14.24 -17.18 0.64
CA VAL A 110 -14.71 -16.52 -0.59
C VAL A 110 -15.91 -15.63 -0.29
N ASP A 111 -15.88 -14.40 -0.79
CA ASP A 111 -17.01 -13.47 -0.70
C ASP A 111 -18.17 -13.91 -1.60
N ASP A 112 -19.37 -13.98 -1.03
CA ASP A 112 -20.56 -14.51 -1.71
C ASP A 112 -21.00 -13.66 -2.92
N GLN A 113 -20.79 -12.35 -2.87
CA GLN A 113 -21.20 -11.43 -3.93
C GLN A 113 -20.24 -11.48 -5.12
N THR A 114 -18.93 -11.43 -4.85
CA THR A 114 -17.90 -11.28 -5.88
C THR A 114 -17.34 -12.61 -6.35
N LYS A 115 -17.48 -13.66 -5.53
CA LYS A 115 -16.81 -14.96 -5.71
C LYS A 115 -15.29 -14.88 -5.72
N LEU A 116 -14.74 -13.79 -5.15
CA LEU A 116 -13.31 -13.57 -4.96
C LEU A 116 -12.92 -13.86 -3.51
N LEU A 117 -11.65 -14.15 -3.29
CA LEU A 117 -11.11 -14.42 -1.95
C LEU A 117 -11.29 -13.21 -1.03
N HIS A 118 -11.74 -13.43 0.21
CA HIS A 118 -11.76 -12.39 1.24
C HIS A 118 -10.37 -11.79 1.47
N ALA A 119 -9.30 -12.57 1.40
CA ALA A 119 -7.92 -12.11 1.45
C ALA A 119 -7.59 -11.08 0.36
N ALA A 120 -8.10 -11.24 -0.86
CA ALA A 120 -7.91 -10.28 -1.95
C ALA A 120 -8.64 -8.95 -1.68
N HIS A 121 -9.87 -9.01 -1.18
CA HIS A 121 -10.63 -7.83 -0.74
C HIS A 121 -9.93 -7.11 0.41
N LEU A 122 -9.43 -7.86 1.39
CA LEU A 122 -8.66 -7.30 2.52
C LEU A 122 -7.45 -6.52 1.99
N ALA A 123 -6.66 -7.12 1.12
CA ALA A 123 -5.46 -6.50 0.54
C ALA A 123 -5.81 -5.25 -0.29
N TRP A 124 -6.87 -5.29 -1.12
CA TRP A 124 -7.32 -4.13 -1.88
C TRP A 124 -7.73 -2.97 -0.98
N ASN A 125 -8.53 -3.24 0.06
CA ASN A 125 -8.98 -2.21 1.02
C ASN A 125 -7.80 -1.63 1.82
N ALA A 126 -6.80 -2.45 2.17
CA ALA A 126 -5.58 -1.99 2.83
C ALA A 126 -4.77 -1.03 1.93
N LEU A 127 -4.64 -1.34 0.65
CA LEU A 127 -3.99 -0.47 -0.33
C LEU A 127 -4.75 0.84 -0.54
N ALA A 128 -6.08 0.78 -0.72
CA ALA A 128 -6.93 1.96 -0.86
C ALA A 128 -6.81 2.88 0.37
N ARG A 129 -6.90 2.30 1.56
CA ARG A 129 -6.71 3.02 2.82
C ARG A 129 -5.35 3.69 2.89
N LEU A 130 -4.27 2.97 2.60
CA LEU A 130 -2.90 3.49 2.64
C LEU A 130 -2.73 4.66 1.65
N ASP A 131 -3.21 4.51 0.42
CA ASP A 131 -3.09 5.54 -0.61
C ASP A 131 -3.86 6.82 -0.23
N LEU A 132 -5.08 6.69 0.31
CA LEU A 132 -5.85 7.83 0.82
C LEU A 132 -5.15 8.55 1.98
N MET A 133 -4.51 7.82 2.89
CA MET A 133 -3.71 8.41 3.97
C MET A 133 -2.54 9.23 3.40
N LEU A 134 -1.88 8.74 2.35
CA LEU A 134 -0.77 9.43 1.70
C LEU A 134 -1.21 10.66 0.89
N ARG A 135 -2.44 10.66 0.35
CA ARG A 135 -3.00 11.82 -0.38
C ARG A 135 -3.43 12.95 0.56
N ASN A 136 -3.82 12.62 1.78
CA ASN A 136 -4.38 13.57 2.75
C ASN A 136 -3.34 14.09 3.76
N GLY A 137 -2.11 13.63 3.70
CA GLY A 137 -0.98 14.07 4.52
C GLY A 137 -0.11 15.05 3.79
#